data_96971994c24f495f49c672022bb499c0
#
_entry.id   96971994c24f495f49c672022bb499c0
#
_cell.length_a   1.000
_cell.length_b   1.000
_cell.length_c   1.000
_cell.angle_alpha   90.00
_cell.angle_beta   90.00
_cell.angle_gamma   90.00
#
_symmetry.space_group_name_H-M   'P 1'
#
loop_
_entity.id
_entity.type
_entity.pdbx_description
1 polymer ?
#
loop_
_entity_poly.entity_id
_entity_poly.type
_entity_poly.pdbx_seq_one_letter_code
_entity_poly.pdbx_strand_id
1 'polypeptide(L)'
;MAFYFEEPSRTFSEYLLIPGYSSTQCIPSQVNLKTPLVKYKKGTEPDISINIPMVSAIMQSVSDDRMAVALAQEGGISFIYGSQAIEKQAEMIHKVKRYRAGFVVSDSNVSPDMTLADVGHHGGDRPFHHCGDCGRTAQRKAVRHCHQ
;
A
#
# COMPACT_ATOMS: atom_id res chain seq x y z
N MET A 1 11.16 -35.81 -17.95
CA MET A 1 10.00 -36.56 -18.47
C MET A 1 8.86 -35.57 -18.59
N ALA A 2 8.20 -35.43 -19.73
CA ALA A 2 7.07 -34.52 -19.88
C ALA A 2 5.79 -35.22 -19.45
N PHE A 3 4.93 -34.51 -18.70
CA PHE A 3 3.59 -34.97 -18.34
C PHE A 3 2.57 -34.29 -19.26
N TYR A 4 1.64 -35.09 -19.77
CA TYR A 4 0.51 -34.61 -20.56
C TYR A 4 -0.76 -34.80 -19.73
N PHE A 5 -1.59 -33.75 -19.67
CA PHE A 5 -2.91 -33.84 -19.08
C PHE A 5 -3.92 -34.20 -20.17
N GLU A 6 -4.76 -35.18 -19.94
CA GLU A 6 -5.81 -35.60 -20.88
C GLU A 6 -6.98 -34.62 -20.90
N GLU A 7 -7.20 -33.89 -19.80
CA GLU A 7 -8.24 -32.88 -19.73
C GLU A 7 -7.85 -31.62 -20.49
N PRO A 8 -8.77 -31.04 -21.27
CA PRO A 8 -8.49 -29.80 -22.02
C PRO A 8 -8.22 -28.65 -21.04
N SER A 9 -7.14 -27.94 -21.24
CA SER A 9 -6.86 -26.66 -20.60
C SER A 9 -7.76 -25.59 -21.18
N ARG A 10 -8.34 -24.72 -20.33
CA ARG A 10 -9.27 -23.64 -20.73
C ARG A 10 -8.73 -22.30 -20.30
N THR A 11 -9.05 -21.28 -21.08
CA THR A 11 -8.76 -19.88 -20.75
C THR A 11 -9.97 -19.20 -20.11
N PHE A 12 -9.75 -18.09 -19.42
CA PHE A 12 -10.86 -17.33 -18.80
C PHE A 12 -11.87 -16.80 -19.81
N SER A 13 -11.47 -16.60 -21.07
CA SER A 13 -12.37 -16.18 -22.14
C SER A 13 -13.39 -17.23 -22.55
N GLU A 14 -13.19 -18.49 -22.17
CA GLU A 14 -14.12 -19.60 -22.44
C GLU A 14 -15.16 -19.79 -21.35
N TYR A 15 -15.10 -19.00 -20.27
CA TYR A 15 -16.05 -19.06 -19.17
C TYR A 15 -16.94 -17.84 -19.13
N LEU A 16 -18.22 -18.07 -18.91
CA LEU A 16 -19.20 -17.03 -18.62
C LEU A 16 -19.70 -17.18 -17.18
N LEU A 17 -19.86 -16.06 -16.50
CA LEU A 17 -20.52 -16.05 -15.21
C LEU A 17 -22.01 -16.33 -15.39
N ILE A 18 -22.51 -17.33 -14.68
CA ILE A 18 -23.95 -17.61 -14.63
C ILE A 18 -24.60 -16.53 -13.77
N PRO A 19 -25.63 -15.80 -14.29
CA PRO A 19 -26.33 -14.81 -13.49
C PRO A 19 -26.93 -15.44 -12.22
N GLY A 20 -26.64 -14.82 -11.08
CA GLY A 20 -27.21 -15.21 -9.79
C GLY A 20 -28.43 -14.38 -9.40
N TYR A 21 -28.95 -14.64 -8.23
CA TYR A 21 -30.01 -13.83 -7.65
C TYR A 21 -29.55 -12.40 -7.39
N SER A 22 -30.35 -11.43 -7.80
CA SER A 22 -30.13 -10.01 -7.56
C SER A 22 -31.32 -9.42 -6.83
N SER A 23 -31.07 -8.53 -5.87
CA SER A 23 -32.11 -7.83 -5.11
C SER A 23 -31.77 -6.33 -5.00
N THR A 24 -32.70 -5.57 -4.43
CA THR A 24 -32.46 -4.13 -4.13
C THR A 24 -31.30 -3.87 -3.17
N GLN A 25 -30.81 -4.90 -2.48
CA GLN A 25 -29.62 -4.80 -1.61
C GLN A 25 -28.30 -4.99 -2.39
N CYS A 26 -28.34 -5.45 -3.65
CA CYS A 26 -27.17 -5.62 -4.50
C CYS A 26 -26.76 -4.33 -5.21
N ILE A 27 -26.80 -3.20 -4.52
CA ILE A 27 -26.35 -1.90 -5.03
C ILE A 27 -24.92 -1.62 -4.59
N PRO A 28 -24.11 -0.89 -5.38
CA PRO A 28 -22.69 -0.65 -5.09
C PRO A 28 -22.41 -0.12 -3.69
N SER A 29 -23.27 0.72 -3.12
CA SER A 29 -23.12 1.30 -1.79
C SER A 29 -23.31 0.30 -0.64
N GLN A 30 -23.93 -0.86 -0.89
CA GLN A 30 -24.20 -1.90 0.12
C GLN A 30 -23.33 -3.15 -0.07
N VAL A 31 -22.65 -3.27 -1.21
CA VAL A 31 -21.79 -4.40 -1.49
C VAL A 31 -20.46 -4.25 -0.75
N ASN A 32 -20.09 -5.27 0.02
CA ASN A 32 -18.79 -5.35 0.68
C ASN A 32 -17.86 -6.24 -0.17
N LEU A 33 -16.76 -5.67 -0.65
CA LEU A 33 -15.76 -6.36 -1.46
C LEU A 33 -14.63 -6.99 -0.64
N LYS A 34 -14.67 -6.89 0.69
CA LYS A 34 -13.64 -7.46 1.56
C LYS A 34 -13.53 -8.97 1.32
N THR A 35 -12.34 -9.39 0.93
CA THR A 35 -12.07 -10.76 0.46
C THR A 35 -10.92 -11.36 1.25
N PRO A 36 -11.04 -12.62 1.73
CA PRO A 36 -9.92 -13.33 2.34
C PRO A 36 -8.89 -13.70 1.29
N LEU A 37 -7.60 -13.48 1.59
CA LEU A 37 -6.50 -13.86 0.72
C LEU A 37 -6.02 -15.28 0.96
N VAL A 38 -6.28 -15.84 2.15
CA VAL A 38 -5.86 -17.17 2.59
C VAL A 38 -7.06 -18.03 2.96
N LYS A 39 -6.86 -19.36 2.92
CA LYS A 39 -7.88 -20.28 3.42
C LYS A 39 -8.15 -20.04 4.89
N TYR A 40 -9.41 -20.07 5.25
CA TYR A 40 -9.87 -19.94 6.64
C TYR A 40 -11.03 -20.92 6.92
N LYS A 41 -11.27 -21.22 8.18
CA LYS A 41 -12.43 -22.04 8.58
C LYS A 41 -13.68 -21.17 8.64
N LYS A 42 -14.81 -21.71 8.18
CA LYS A 42 -16.10 -21.02 8.28
C LYS A 42 -16.38 -20.68 9.76
N GLY A 43 -16.64 -19.40 10.03
CA GLY A 43 -16.90 -18.89 11.38
C GLY A 43 -15.67 -18.34 12.12
N THR A 44 -14.47 -18.37 11.50
CA THR A 44 -13.29 -17.68 12.01
C THR A 44 -12.93 -16.51 11.10
N GLU A 45 -12.25 -15.51 11.61
CA GLU A 45 -11.70 -14.44 10.76
C GLU A 45 -10.46 -14.96 10.00
N PRO A 46 -10.31 -14.60 8.71
CA PRO A 46 -9.11 -14.94 7.95
C PRO A 46 -7.91 -14.14 8.47
N ASP A 47 -6.74 -14.77 8.52
CA ASP A 47 -5.49 -14.13 8.95
C ASP A 47 -5.10 -12.93 8.06
N ILE A 48 -5.42 -13.01 6.77
CA ILE A 48 -5.16 -11.93 5.81
C ILE A 48 -6.40 -11.71 4.96
N SER A 49 -6.85 -10.48 4.91
CA SER A 49 -7.94 -10.02 4.03
C SER A 49 -7.56 -8.73 3.32
N ILE A 50 -8.12 -8.54 2.13
CA ILE A 50 -7.99 -7.33 1.32
C ILE A 50 -9.35 -6.66 1.16
N ASN A 51 -9.38 -5.34 1.05
CA ASN A 51 -10.64 -4.59 0.99
C ASN A 51 -11.31 -4.68 -0.38
N ILE A 52 -10.53 -4.85 -1.45
CA ILE A 52 -11.00 -5.13 -2.79
C ILE A 52 -10.28 -6.37 -3.37
N PRO A 53 -10.93 -7.22 -4.17
CA PRO A 53 -10.33 -8.43 -4.71
C PRO A 53 -9.44 -8.13 -5.92
N MET A 54 -8.47 -7.21 -5.75
CA MET A 54 -7.52 -6.84 -6.79
C MET A 54 -6.10 -7.14 -6.35
N VAL A 55 -5.38 -7.87 -7.22
CA VAL A 55 -4.00 -8.29 -7.00
C VAL A 55 -3.20 -8.01 -8.27
N SER A 56 -2.02 -7.41 -8.16
CA SER A 56 -1.18 -7.18 -9.33
C SER A 56 -0.40 -8.43 -9.71
N ALA A 57 -0.21 -8.65 -11.00
CA ALA A 57 0.60 -9.74 -11.53
C ALA A 57 2.09 -9.53 -11.20
N ILE A 58 2.79 -10.61 -10.85
CA ILE A 58 4.22 -10.62 -10.48
C ILE A 58 5.14 -10.44 -11.70
N MET A 59 4.98 -9.35 -12.42
CA MET A 59 5.74 -9.03 -13.63
C MET A 59 6.49 -7.72 -13.49
N GLN A 60 7.71 -7.65 -14.03
CA GLN A 60 8.57 -6.47 -13.97
C GLN A 60 7.92 -5.21 -14.54
N SER A 61 7.14 -5.35 -15.61
CA SER A 61 6.44 -4.23 -16.27
C SER A 61 5.15 -3.80 -15.54
N VAL A 62 4.73 -4.51 -14.50
CA VAL A 62 3.45 -4.29 -13.83
C VAL A 62 3.61 -3.96 -12.36
N SER A 63 4.37 -4.77 -11.61
CA SER A 63 4.35 -4.76 -10.14
C SER A 63 5.65 -4.20 -9.54
N ASP A 64 5.85 -2.91 -9.72
CA ASP A 64 6.87 -2.13 -9.05
C ASP A 64 6.36 -1.50 -7.72
N ASP A 65 7.18 -0.71 -7.05
CA ASP A 65 6.84 0.02 -5.84
C ASP A 65 5.68 1.01 -6.05
N ARG A 66 5.57 1.63 -7.23
CA ARG A 66 4.51 2.58 -7.56
C ARG A 66 3.15 1.89 -7.68
N MET A 67 3.10 0.77 -8.40
CA MET A 67 1.89 -0.05 -8.52
C MET A 67 1.47 -0.59 -7.14
N ALA A 68 2.43 -1.03 -6.32
CA ALA A 68 2.15 -1.51 -4.98
C ALA A 68 1.51 -0.45 -4.08
N VAL A 69 2.01 0.79 -4.15
CA VAL A 69 1.40 1.92 -3.43
C VAL A 69 0.00 2.21 -3.95
N ALA A 70 -0.19 2.31 -5.26
CA ALA A 70 -1.49 2.60 -5.86
C ALA A 70 -2.55 1.55 -5.48
N LEU A 71 -2.22 0.26 -5.60
CA LEU A 71 -3.12 -0.82 -5.19
C LEU A 71 -3.43 -0.83 -3.69
N ALA A 72 -2.42 -0.55 -2.86
CA ALA A 72 -2.64 -0.47 -1.41
C ALA A 72 -3.58 0.68 -1.02
N GLN A 73 -3.52 1.81 -1.72
CA GLN A 73 -4.43 2.95 -1.52
C GLN A 73 -5.89 2.59 -1.85
N GLU A 74 -6.10 1.75 -2.86
CA GLU A 74 -7.43 1.26 -3.25
C GLU A 74 -7.89 0.06 -2.39
N GLY A 75 -7.01 -0.50 -1.55
CA GLY A 75 -7.33 -1.63 -0.68
C GLY A 75 -7.04 -3.01 -1.26
N GLY A 76 -6.33 -3.07 -2.37
CA GLY A 76 -5.79 -4.30 -2.97
C GLY A 76 -4.42 -4.69 -2.43
N ILE A 77 -3.77 -5.65 -3.09
CA ILE A 77 -2.41 -6.10 -2.74
C ILE A 77 -1.55 -6.26 -4.00
N SER A 78 -0.27 -5.98 -3.89
CA SER A 78 0.71 -6.17 -4.96
C SER A 78 1.78 -7.18 -4.56
N PHE A 79 2.17 -8.01 -5.52
CA PHE A 79 3.35 -8.87 -5.40
C PHE A 79 4.48 -8.27 -6.25
N ILE A 80 5.47 -7.68 -5.58
CA ILE A 80 6.62 -7.08 -6.27
C ILE A 80 7.41 -8.17 -6.99
N TYR A 81 7.79 -7.92 -8.25
CA TYR A 81 8.47 -8.89 -9.08
C TYR A 81 9.83 -9.31 -8.50
N GLY A 82 10.17 -10.60 -8.67
CA GLY A 82 11.39 -11.20 -8.13
C GLY A 82 12.57 -11.23 -9.10
N SER A 83 12.38 -10.90 -10.40
CA SER A 83 13.44 -10.92 -11.43
C SER A 83 14.36 -9.68 -11.33
N GLN A 84 14.97 -9.48 -10.17
CA GLN A 84 15.86 -8.36 -9.85
C GLN A 84 16.81 -8.75 -8.71
N ALA A 85 17.81 -7.90 -8.42
CA ALA A 85 18.68 -8.08 -7.26
C ALA A 85 17.89 -7.96 -5.96
N ILE A 86 18.26 -8.76 -4.95
CA ILE A 86 17.58 -8.83 -3.66
C ILE A 86 17.52 -7.44 -3.00
N GLU A 87 18.62 -6.69 -3.10
CA GLU A 87 18.75 -5.35 -2.53
C GLU A 87 17.74 -4.37 -3.13
N LYS A 88 17.54 -4.43 -4.46
CA LYS A 88 16.56 -3.59 -5.16
C LYS A 88 15.12 -3.95 -4.77
N GLN A 89 14.82 -5.24 -4.66
CA GLN A 89 13.50 -5.68 -4.22
C GLN A 89 13.23 -5.23 -2.78
N ALA A 90 14.21 -5.37 -1.90
CA ALA A 90 14.12 -4.91 -0.52
C ALA A 90 13.90 -3.39 -0.44
N GLU A 91 14.61 -2.61 -1.27
CA GLU A 91 14.41 -1.16 -1.36
C GLU A 91 12.99 -0.79 -1.81
N MET A 92 12.45 -1.46 -2.82
CA MET A 92 11.06 -1.25 -3.27
C MET A 92 10.06 -1.54 -2.15
N ILE A 93 10.21 -2.67 -1.45
CA ILE A 93 9.36 -3.04 -0.32
C ILE A 93 9.46 -1.98 0.78
N HIS A 94 10.68 -1.51 1.07
CA HIS A 94 10.91 -0.48 2.06
C HIS A 94 10.22 0.83 1.71
N LYS A 95 10.27 1.27 0.44
CA LYS A 95 9.54 2.45 -0.06
C LYS A 95 8.03 2.30 0.14
N VAL A 96 7.46 1.14 -0.24
CA VAL A 96 6.03 0.87 -0.07
C VAL A 96 5.63 0.90 1.41
N LYS A 97 6.41 0.27 2.29
CA LYS A 97 6.12 0.22 3.73
C LYS A 97 6.24 1.58 4.42
N ARG A 98 7.09 2.45 3.92
CA ARG A 98 7.26 3.84 4.43
C ARG A 98 6.30 4.83 3.81
N TYR A 99 5.62 4.46 2.74
CA TYR A 99 4.70 5.38 2.08
C TYR A 99 3.55 5.79 3.00
N ARG A 100 3.34 7.09 3.10
CA ARG A 100 2.22 7.69 3.83
C ARG A 100 1.58 8.74 2.94
N ALA A 101 0.31 8.54 2.60
CA ALA A 101 -0.44 9.52 1.81
C ALA A 101 -0.52 10.86 2.55
N GLY A 102 -0.20 11.95 1.86
CA GLY A 102 -0.30 13.30 2.40
C GLY A 102 0.84 13.74 3.34
N PHE A 103 1.87 12.89 3.55
CA PHE A 103 3.05 13.26 4.32
C PHE A 103 4.29 13.31 3.44
N VAL A 104 5.05 14.37 3.56
CA VAL A 104 6.43 14.40 3.04
C VAL A 104 7.26 13.55 3.98
N VAL A 105 7.79 12.44 3.50
CA VAL A 105 8.75 11.64 4.25
C VAL A 105 10.07 12.42 4.23
N SER A 106 10.31 13.17 5.28
CA SER A 106 11.59 13.81 5.55
C SER A 106 12.38 12.91 6.49
N ASP A 107 13.67 12.75 6.25
CA ASP A 107 14.59 12.09 7.19
C ASP A 107 14.80 12.91 8.48
N SER A 108 14.22 14.11 8.53
CA SER A 108 14.23 15.04 9.65
C SER A 108 13.08 14.74 10.62
N ASN A 109 12.99 13.52 11.14
CA ASN A 109 12.06 13.21 12.22
C ASN A 109 12.66 13.69 13.54
N VAL A 110 11.97 14.57 14.24
CA VAL A 110 12.33 15.04 15.58
C VAL A 110 11.51 14.27 16.61
N SER A 111 12.20 13.70 17.61
CA SER A 111 11.54 13.15 18.79
C SER A 111 11.13 14.27 19.74
N PRO A 112 10.04 14.11 20.52
CA PRO A 112 9.65 15.09 21.55
C PRO A 112 10.72 15.40 22.59
N ASP A 113 11.68 14.50 22.77
CA ASP A 113 12.76 14.62 23.74
C ASP A 113 14.03 15.29 23.18
N MET A 114 14.01 15.68 21.89
CA MET A 114 15.15 16.36 21.27
C MET A 114 15.15 17.85 21.57
N THR A 115 16.33 18.38 21.87
CA THR A 115 16.53 19.83 22.08
C THR A 115 16.61 20.57 20.75
N LEU A 116 16.37 21.88 20.76
CA LEU A 116 16.51 22.74 19.57
C LEU A 116 17.93 22.70 18.98
N ALA A 117 18.94 22.46 19.78
CA ALA A 117 20.33 22.30 19.33
C ALA A 117 20.51 20.98 18.55
N ASP A 118 19.87 19.89 18.99
CA ASP A 118 19.93 18.60 18.31
C ASP A 118 19.22 18.65 16.95
N VAL A 119 18.12 19.41 16.86
CA VAL A 119 17.40 19.66 15.58
C VAL A 119 18.27 20.40 14.58
N GLY A 120 19.07 21.36 15.03
CA GLY A 120 19.99 22.11 14.19
C GLY A 120 21.11 21.26 13.59
N HIS A 121 21.54 20.19 14.29
CA HIS A 121 22.57 19.27 13.79
C HIS A 121 22.03 18.15 12.89
N HIS A 122 20.75 17.80 12.98
CA HIS A 122 20.13 16.78 12.10
C HIS A 122 19.79 17.32 10.70
N GLY A 123 19.74 18.63 10.54
CA GLY A 123 19.50 19.30 9.28
C GLY A 123 20.76 19.54 8.43
N GLY A 124 21.64 18.51 8.31
CA GLY A 124 22.87 18.64 7.52
C GLY A 124 22.61 19.10 6.10
N ASP A 125 23.09 20.28 5.77
CA ASP A 125 23.43 20.84 4.45
C ASP A 125 22.41 20.77 3.29
N ARG A 126 21.10 20.65 3.55
CA ARG A 126 20.08 20.82 2.52
C ARG A 126 19.19 22.02 2.84
N PRO A 127 19.09 23.00 1.94
CA PRO A 127 18.21 24.13 2.15
C PRO A 127 16.77 23.62 2.32
N PHE A 128 16.10 24.06 3.38
CA PHE A 128 14.66 23.86 3.54
C PHE A 128 13.96 24.36 2.27
N HIS A 129 13.46 23.44 1.46
CA HIS A 129 12.56 23.82 0.38
C HIS A 129 11.29 24.35 1.03
N HIS A 130 11.18 25.66 1.01
CA HIS A 130 10.03 26.43 1.47
C HIS A 130 8.82 26.01 0.62
N CYS A 131 8.04 25.06 1.08
CA CYS A 131 6.70 24.87 0.55
C CYS A 131 5.85 26.03 1.10
N GLY A 132 5.69 27.06 0.27
CA GLY A 132 4.90 28.24 0.62
C GLY A 132 3.47 27.80 0.93
N ASP A 133 3.01 28.01 2.10
CA ASP A 133 1.70 27.84 2.74
C ASP A 133 1.60 26.79 3.86
N CYS A 134 2.41 25.71 3.91
CA CYS A 134 2.41 24.81 5.07
C CYS A 134 3.14 25.37 6.31
N GLY A 135 4.01 26.35 6.14
CA GLY A 135 4.88 26.88 7.20
C GLY A 135 4.16 27.63 8.33
N ARG A 136 3.01 28.23 8.05
CA ARG A 136 2.29 29.02 9.06
C ARG A 136 1.44 28.19 10.03
N THR A 137 0.97 27.03 9.61
CA THR A 137 0.11 26.19 10.46
C THR A 137 0.93 25.26 11.36
N ALA A 138 2.06 24.78 10.89
CA ALA A 138 2.96 23.92 11.67
C ALA A 138 3.70 24.73 12.76
N GLN A 139 4.18 25.92 12.45
CA GLN A 139 4.83 26.79 13.44
C GLN A 139 3.88 27.22 14.58
N ARG A 140 2.59 27.42 14.30
CA ARG A 140 1.62 27.76 15.36
C ARG A 140 1.30 26.58 16.29
N LYS A 141 1.42 25.31 15.83
CA LYS A 141 1.22 24.15 16.69
C LYS A 141 2.45 23.81 17.54
N ALA A 142 3.66 23.97 17.01
CA ALA A 142 4.88 23.74 17.75
C ALA A 142 5.06 24.75 18.91
N VAL A 143 4.75 26.03 18.67
CA VAL A 143 4.84 27.08 19.70
C VAL A 143 3.80 26.94 20.82
N ARG A 144 2.65 26.28 20.54
CA ARG A 144 1.65 26.06 21.61
C ARG A 144 1.96 24.89 22.55
N HIS A 145 2.87 23.99 22.16
CA HIS A 145 3.26 22.85 23.03
C HIS A 145 4.51 23.15 23.88
N CYS A 146 5.21 24.25 23.61
CA CYS A 146 6.36 24.68 24.43
C CYS A 146 5.98 25.59 25.61
N HIS A 147 4.69 25.86 25.85
CA HIS A 147 4.20 26.72 26.92
C HIS A 147 3.18 26.05 27.87
N GLN A 148 3.22 24.72 27.99
CA GLN A 148 2.55 24.02 29.09
C GLN A 148 3.52 23.12 29.82
#